data_80437c8b907fc21041360bbfbd998185
#
_entry.id   80437c8b907fc21041360bbfbd998185
#
_cell.length_a   1.000
_cell.length_b   1.000
_cell.length_c   1.000
_cell.angle_alpha   90.00
_cell.angle_beta   90.00
_cell.angle_gamma   90.00
#
_symmetry.space_group_name_H-M   'P 1'
#
loop_
_entity.id
_entity.type
_entity.pdbx_description
1 polymer ?
#
loop_
_entity_poly.entity_id
_entity_poly.type
_entity_poly.pdbx_seq_one_letter_code
_entity_poly.pdbx_strand_id
1 'polypeptide(L)'
;LSTVGGLFLQLNTWDLVQSSGPLPKAVMVILLLFSLFSWAVILSKWASFRRARSSNRSFLRAFRKAPALDTIAAASEQFRRSPLVVVFDFGYNEVSRQMKSRGSVTNPLSLERTLQLGMSEELTRLERNMNVLATTATVTPFIGLFGTVWGIIDAFQQLNTAGAASLRAVAPGISEALITTAMGLFAAIPAAIFYNLFGSAIKEFGARMEDFQLEFLNLTERTLER
;
A
#
# COMPACT_ATOMS: atom_id res chain seq x y z
N LEU A 1 34.48 9.60 -26.30
CA LEU A 1 33.17 9.71 -25.60
C LEU A 1 31.96 9.72 -26.56
N SER A 2 32.18 9.99 -27.88
CA SER A 2 31.10 10.06 -28.90
C SER A 2 30.68 8.68 -29.46
N THR A 3 31.45 7.64 -29.29
CA THR A 3 31.21 6.29 -29.86
C THR A 3 30.35 5.40 -28.97
N VAL A 4 30.30 5.66 -27.67
CA VAL A 4 29.48 4.88 -26.72
C VAL A 4 28.01 5.34 -26.76
N GLY A 5 27.74 6.60 -26.99
CA GLY A 5 26.39 7.15 -27.14
C GLY A 5 25.64 6.65 -28.38
N GLY A 6 26.38 6.35 -29.47
CA GLY A 6 25.79 5.82 -30.70
C GLY A 6 25.35 4.34 -30.62
N LEU A 7 25.96 3.56 -29.74
CA LEU A 7 25.63 2.13 -29.59
C LEU A 7 24.31 1.90 -28.82
N PHE A 8 23.97 2.79 -27.88
CA PHE A 8 22.70 2.73 -27.14
C PHE A 8 21.49 3.21 -27.96
N LEU A 9 21.71 4.03 -29.00
CA LEU A 9 20.64 4.53 -29.87
C LEU A 9 20.23 3.56 -30.98
N GLN A 10 20.98 2.48 -31.22
CA GLN A 10 20.68 1.47 -32.27
C GLN A 10 19.90 0.25 -31.74
N LEU A 11 19.77 0.08 -30.44
CA LEU A 11 18.85 -0.91 -29.88
C LEU A 11 17.48 -0.25 -29.75
N ASN A 12 16.71 -0.25 -30.83
CA ASN A 12 15.30 0.10 -30.81
C ASN A 12 14.59 -0.93 -29.95
N THR A 13 14.52 -0.68 -28.62
CA THR A 13 13.84 -1.57 -27.65
C THR A 13 12.38 -1.83 -28.08
N TRP A 14 11.80 -0.92 -28.84
CA TRP A 14 10.47 -1.07 -29.40
C TRP A 14 10.42 -2.14 -30.51
N ASP A 15 11.39 -2.17 -31.40
CA ASP A 15 11.48 -3.19 -32.45
C ASP A 15 11.74 -4.59 -31.87
N LEU A 16 12.54 -4.68 -30.79
CA LEU A 16 12.75 -5.93 -30.04
C LEU A 16 11.45 -6.45 -29.42
N VAL A 17 10.63 -5.56 -28.84
CA VAL A 17 9.32 -5.93 -28.27
C VAL A 17 8.33 -6.36 -29.38
N GLN A 18 8.39 -5.74 -30.57
CA GLN A 18 7.50 -6.12 -31.68
C GLN A 18 7.88 -7.47 -32.32
N SER A 19 9.16 -7.79 -32.37
CA SER A 19 9.67 -9.06 -32.91
C SER A 19 9.56 -10.23 -31.95
N SER A 20 9.29 -9.97 -30.66
CA SER A 20 9.16 -10.99 -29.62
C SER A 20 8.09 -12.03 -29.91
N GLY A 21 8.30 -13.25 -29.46
CA GLY A 21 7.32 -14.33 -29.48
C GLY A 21 6.05 -14.00 -28.66
N PRO A 22 4.98 -14.79 -28.79
CA PRO A 22 3.71 -14.52 -28.09
C PRO A 22 3.85 -14.61 -26.57
N LEU A 23 4.69 -15.50 -26.04
CA LEU A 23 4.84 -15.72 -24.60
C LEU A 23 5.63 -14.60 -23.92
N PRO A 24 6.80 -14.13 -24.39
CA PRO A 24 7.45 -12.94 -23.86
C PRO A 24 6.52 -11.69 -23.84
N LYS A 25 5.73 -11.50 -24.89
CA LYS A 25 4.72 -10.43 -24.96
C LYS A 25 3.68 -10.56 -23.83
N ALA A 26 3.16 -11.76 -23.61
CA ALA A 26 2.20 -12.02 -22.53
C ALA A 26 2.83 -11.72 -21.16
N VAL A 27 4.07 -12.12 -20.92
CA VAL A 27 4.81 -11.83 -19.69
C VAL A 27 4.95 -10.30 -19.49
N MET A 28 5.38 -9.57 -20.53
CA MET A 28 5.50 -8.11 -20.45
C MET A 28 4.18 -7.41 -20.14
N VAL A 29 3.07 -7.85 -20.76
CA VAL A 29 1.73 -7.30 -20.48
C VAL A 29 1.32 -7.56 -19.03
N ILE A 30 1.54 -8.78 -18.53
CA ILE A 30 1.26 -9.13 -17.13
C ILE A 30 2.06 -8.22 -16.17
N LEU A 31 3.35 -8.05 -16.41
CA LEU A 31 4.21 -7.19 -15.59
C LEU A 31 3.77 -5.73 -15.63
N LEU A 32 3.36 -5.25 -16.80
CA LEU A 32 2.81 -3.90 -16.96
C LEU A 32 1.52 -3.71 -16.14
N LEU A 33 0.61 -4.68 -16.17
CA LEU A 33 -0.61 -4.65 -15.36
C LEU A 33 -0.28 -4.62 -13.86
N PHE A 34 0.62 -5.48 -13.38
CA PHE A 34 1.07 -5.45 -11.99
C PHE A 34 1.64 -4.08 -11.62
N SER A 35 2.46 -3.49 -12.48
CA SER A 35 3.03 -2.17 -12.27
C SER A 35 1.96 -1.09 -12.18
N LEU A 36 0.99 -1.06 -13.11
CA LEU A 36 -0.09 -0.07 -13.11
C LEU A 36 -0.97 -0.19 -11.85
N PHE A 37 -1.37 -1.41 -11.46
CA PHE A 37 -2.14 -1.63 -10.24
C PHE A 37 -1.36 -1.22 -8.99
N SER A 38 -0.07 -1.55 -8.94
CA SER A 38 0.80 -1.15 -7.84
C SER A 38 0.86 0.38 -7.70
N TRP A 39 1.10 1.10 -8.80
CA TRP A 39 1.13 2.57 -8.77
C TRP A 39 -0.21 3.19 -8.40
N ALA A 40 -1.33 2.62 -8.84
CA ALA A 40 -2.67 3.08 -8.44
C ALA A 40 -2.86 2.96 -6.91
N VAL A 41 -2.45 1.84 -6.32
CA VAL A 41 -2.48 1.64 -4.86
C VAL A 41 -1.54 2.62 -4.15
N ILE A 42 -0.30 2.79 -4.63
CA ILE A 42 0.70 3.70 -4.06
C ILE A 42 0.15 5.13 -3.99
N LEU A 43 -0.33 5.67 -5.11
CA LEU A 43 -0.83 7.04 -5.18
C LEU A 43 -2.07 7.26 -4.30
N SER A 44 -3.01 6.30 -4.32
CA SER A 44 -4.21 6.34 -3.49
C SER A 44 -3.87 6.33 -1.99
N LYS A 45 -3.01 5.41 -1.56
CA LYS A 45 -2.56 5.28 -0.17
C LYS A 45 -1.79 6.51 0.30
N TRP A 46 -0.85 6.97 -0.50
CA TRP A 46 -0.06 8.15 -0.15
C TRP A 46 -0.94 9.39 0.08
N ALA A 47 -1.88 9.63 -0.83
CA ALA A 47 -2.83 10.73 -0.68
C ALA A 47 -3.72 10.56 0.57
N SER A 48 -4.20 9.31 0.82
CA SER A 48 -5.02 8.99 1.98
C SER A 48 -4.28 9.23 3.30
N PHE A 49 -3.06 8.70 3.44
CA PHE A 49 -2.26 8.83 4.67
C PHE A 49 -1.85 10.27 4.94
N ARG A 50 -1.51 11.03 3.89
CA ARG A 50 -1.21 12.46 4.04
C ARG A 50 -2.41 13.24 4.59
N ARG A 51 -3.61 12.95 4.09
CA ARG A 51 -4.85 13.58 4.56
C ARG A 51 -5.21 13.12 5.99
N ALA A 52 -5.03 11.83 6.28
CA ALA A 52 -5.28 11.27 7.61
C ALA A 52 -4.39 11.91 8.68
N ARG A 53 -3.08 12.07 8.43
CA ARG A 53 -2.15 12.74 9.35
C ARG A 53 -2.56 14.19 9.64
N SER A 54 -2.95 14.94 8.61
CA SER A 54 -3.42 16.32 8.79
C SER A 54 -4.71 16.38 9.59
N SER A 55 -5.68 15.51 9.28
CA SER A 55 -6.96 15.42 9.96
C SER A 55 -6.81 14.98 11.43
N ASN A 56 -5.93 14.01 11.72
CA ASN A 56 -5.62 13.59 13.09
C ASN A 56 -5.12 14.74 13.96
N ARG A 57 -4.19 15.56 13.45
CA ARG A 57 -3.68 16.72 14.20
C ARG A 57 -4.78 17.74 14.50
N SER A 58 -5.68 17.96 13.57
CA SER A 58 -6.79 18.91 13.74
C SER A 58 -7.83 18.37 14.71
N PHE A 59 -8.19 17.09 14.59
CA PHE A 59 -9.11 16.43 15.49
C PHE A 59 -8.58 16.40 16.95
N LEU A 60 -7.33 16.00 17.15
CA LEU A 60 -6.73 15.92 18.49
C LEU A 60 -6.67 17.29 19.16
N ARG A 61 -6.42 18.37 18.40
CA ARG A 61 -6.47 19.74 18.92
C ARG A 61 -7.89 20.16 19.32
N ALA A 62 -8.90 19.76 18.54
CA ALA A 62 -10.30 20.02 18.84
C ALA A 62 -10.73 19.22 20.08
N PHE A 63 -10.37 17.93 20.14
CA PHE A 63 -10.67 17.04 21.28
C PHE A 63 -10.14 17.60 22.61
N ARG A 64 -8.85 18.00 22.65
CA ARG A 64 -8.23 18.53 23.88
C ARG A 64 -8.75 19.90 24.32
N LYS A 65 -9.40 20.65 23.44
CA LYS A 65 -9.96 21.98 23.74
C LYS A 65 -11.43 21.93 24.08
N ALA A 66 -12.11 20.84 23.81
CA ALA A 66 -13.54 20.76 23.99
C ALA A 66 -13.93 20.66 25.49
N PRO A 67 -14.99 21.35 25.90
CA PRO A 67 -15.48 21.28 27.27
C PRO A 67 -16.24 19.97 27.57
N ALA A 68 -16.79 19.30 26.54
CA ALA A 68 -17.59 18.08 26.68
C ALA A 68 -17.49 17.20 25.43
N LEU A 69 -17.74 15.89 25.63
CA LEU A 69 -17.73 14.91 24.54
C LEU A 69 -18.77 15.19 23.47
N ASP A 70 -19.95 15.69 23.84
CA ASP A 70 -21.03 16.04 22.91
C ASP A 70 -20.62 17.13 21.91
N THR A 71 -19.80 18.10 22.36
CA THR A 71 -19.26 19.15 21.48
C THR A 71 -18.36 18.58 20.40
N ILE A 72 -17.54 17.60 20.77
CA ILE A 72 -16.68 16.91 19.80
C ILE A 72 -17.48 16.01 18.87
N ALA A 73 -18.49 15.30 19.40
CA ALA A 73 -19.36 14.44 18.60
C ALA A 73 -20.07 15.25 17.50
N ALA A 74 -20.57 16.45 17.83
CA ALA A 74 -21.16 17.35 16.85
C ALA A 74 -20.17 17.86 15.78
N ALA A 75 -18.88 17.97 16.13
CA ALA A 75 -17.81 18.43 15.23
C ALA A 75 -17.08 17.31 14.49
N SER A 76 -17.26 16.04 14.87
CA SER A 76 -16.51 14.88 14.36
C SER A 76 -16.63 14.71 12.85
N GLU A 77 -17.80 15.04 12.28
CA GLU A 77 -18.08 15.02 10.83
C GLU A 77 -17.05 15.82 10.01
N GLN A 78 -16.51 16.91 10.55
CA GLN A 78 -15.50 17.73 9.86
C GLN A 78 -14.16 17.00 9.74
N PHE A 79 -13.94 15.98 10.56
CA PHE A 79 -12.68 15.22 10.67
C PHE A 79 -12.79 13.76 10.21
N ARG A 80 -13.79 13.39 9.42
CA ARG A 80 -14.05 12.00 8.94
C ARG A 80 -12.84 11.30 8.29
N ARG A 81 -11.83 12.06 7.87
CA ARG A 81 -10.59 11.49 7.33
C ARG A 81 -9.58 11.08 8.40
N SER A 82 -9.87 11.38 9.65
CA SER A 82 -9.02 11.05 10.79
C SER A 82 -9.33 9.64 11.29
N PRO A 83 -8.35 8.73 11.34
CA PRO A 83 -8.45 7.46 12.05
C PRO A 83 -8.94 7.58 13.49
N LEU A 84 -8.54 8.66 14.20
CA LEU A 84 -8.94 8.89 15.58
C LEU A 84 -10.45 9.15 15.75
N VAL A 85 -11.12 9.67 14.72
CA VAL A 85 -12.58 9.89 14.77
C VAL A 85 -13.33 8.58 14.84
N VAL A 86 -12.87 7.54 14.13
CA VAL A 86 -13.50 6.22 14.20
C VAL A 86 -13.42 5.67 15.62
N VAL A 87 -12.24 5.73 16.24
CA VAL A 87 -12.03 5.30 17.63
C VAL A 87 -12.90 6.13 18.59
N PHE A 88 -12.95 7.46 18.38
CA PHE A 88 -13.81 8.37 19.15
C PHE A 88 -15.30 7.99 19.04
N ASP A 89 -15.80 7.73 17.83
CA ASP A 89 -17.21 7.40 17.61
C ASP A 89 -17.60 6.11 18.32
N PHE A 90 -16.74 5.09 18.32
CA PHE A 90 -16.93 3.86 19.09
C PHE A 90 -17.02 4.14 20.59
N GLY A 91 -16.08 4.91 21.13
CA GLY A 91 -16.05 5.27 22.54
C GLY A 91 -17.23 6.13 22.95
N TYR A 92 -17.55 7.15 22.14
CA TYR A 92 -18.68 8.05 22.40
C TYR A 92 -20.04 7.32 22.40
N ASN A 93 -20.25 6.42 21.46
CA ASN A 93 -21.47 5.61 21.41
C ASN A 93 -21.60 4.71 22.64
N GLU A 94 -20.50 4.13 23.11
CA GLU A 94 -20.50 3.31 24.32
C GLU A 94 -20.79 4.16 25.58
N VAL A 95 -20.14 5.31 25.72
CA VAL A 95 -20.42 6.27 26.82
C VAL A 95 -21.88 6.68 26.80
N SER A 96 -22.40 7.11 25.63
CA SER A 96 -23.79 7.50 25.48
C SER A 96 -24.78 6.39 25.83
N ARG A 97 -24.45 5.15 25.45
CA ARG A 97 -25.24 3.96 25.77
C ARG A 97 -25.30 3.71 27.28
N GLN A 98 -24.15 3.78 27.97
CA GLN A 98 -24.09 3.59 29.42
C GLN A 98 -24.81 4.71 30.16
N MET A 99 -24.63 5.97 29.75
CA MET A 99 -25.31 7.12 30.32
C MET A 99 -26.85 7.02 30.21
N LYS A 100 -27.36 6.61 29.04
CA LYS A 100 -28.81 6.42 28.82
C LYS A 100 -29.37 5.28 29.64
N SER A 101 -28.62 4.21 29.87
CA SER A 101 -29.13 3.01 30.56
C SER A 101 -29.00 3.06 32.09
N ARG A 102 -27.96 3.74 32.59
CA ARG A 102 -27.58 3.69 34.02
C ARG A 102 -27.34 5.08 34.67
N GLY A 103 -27.41 6.15 33.89
CA GLY A 103 -27.14 7.52 34.35
C GLY A 103 -25.62 7.81 34.56
N SER A 104 -24.77 6.80 34.43
CA SER A 104 -23.31 6.95 34.62
C SER A 104 -22.55 5.89 33.82
N VAL A 105 -21.25 6.13 33.56
CA VAL A 105 -20.36 5.12 32.96
C VAL A 105 -19.91 4.16 34.05
N THR A 106 -20.59 3.03 34.16
CA THR A 106 -20.38 2.06 35.23
C THR A 106 -19.44 0.90 34.84
N ASN A 107 -19.10 0.77 33.55
CA ASN A 107 -18.27 -0.31 33.07
C ASN A 107 -17.10 0.22 32.21
N PRO A 108 -15.99 0.65 32.84
CA PRO A 108 -14.80 1.11 32.13
C PRO A 108 -14.19 0.05 31.21
N LEU A 109 -14.24 -1.21 31.62
CA LEU A 109 -13.71 -2.33 30.82
C LEU A 109 -14.48 -2.51 29.50
N SER A 110 -15.80 -2.31 29.52
CA SER A 110 -16.61 -2.33 28.28
C SER A 110 -16.23 -1.19 27.36
N LEU A 111 -15.99 -0.02 27.89
CA LEU A 111 -15.54 1.15 27.13
C LEU A 111 -14.17 0.91 26.49
N GLU A 112 -13.22 0.40 27.27
CA GLU A 112 -11.87 0.06 26.77
C GLU A 112 -11.94 -0.95 25.62
N ARG A 113 -12.69 -2.05 25.79
CA ARG A 113 -12.89 -3.05 24.74
C ARG A 113 -13.52 -2.48 23.48
N THR A 114 -14.48 -1.56 23.64
CA THR A 114 -15.15 -0.90 22.51
C THR A 114 -14.19 0.01 21.74
N LEU A 115 -13.33 0.75 22.45
CA LEU A 115 -12.28 1.56 21.83
C LEU A 115 -11.27 0.66 21.06
N GLN A 116 -10.87 -0.47 21.64
CA GLN A 116 -9.99 -1.46 20.98
C GLN A 116 -10.63 -2.03 19.70
N LEU A 117 -11.95 -2.29 19.71
CA LEU A 117 -12.67 -2.73 18.49
C LEU A 117 -12.61 -1.64 17.40
N GLY A 118 -12.85 -0.39 17.74
CA GLY A 118 -12.73 0.73 16.81
C GLY A 118 -11.33 0.87 16.22
N MET A 119 -10.28 0.68 17.05
CA MET A 119 -8.89 0.67 16.61
C MET A 119 -8.61 -0.48 15.64
N SER A 120 -9.05 -1.70 15.96
CA SER A 120 -8.85 -2.88 15.13
C SER A 120 -9.52 -2.74 13.75
N GLU A 121 -10.76 -2.22 13.73
CA GLU A 121 -11.49 -1.95 12.49
C GLU A 121 -10.75 -0.92 11.62
N GLU A 122 -10.28 0.16 12.23
CA GLU A 122 -9.58 1.21 11.51
C GLU A 122 -8.20 0.75 10.99
N LEU A 123 -7.45 -0.06 11.77
CA LEU A 123 -6.20 -0.66 11.32
C LEU A 123 -6.44 -1.56 10.11
N THR A 124 -7.47 -2.41 10.14
CA THR A 124 -7.87 -3.26 9.01
C THR A 124 -8.18 -2.41 7.77
N ARG A 125 -8.87 -1.27 7.94
CA ARG A 125 -9.13 -0.33 6.86
C ARG A 125 -7.86 0.31 6.30
N LEU A 126 -6.93 0.68 7.17
CA LEU A 126 -5.63 1.23 6.77
C LEU A 126 -4.75 0.21 6.04
N GLU A 127 -4.84 -1.07 6.38
CA GLU A 127 -4.10 -2.17 5.74
C GLU A 127 -4.70 -2.61 4.40
N ARG A 128 -5.93 -2.26 4.13
CA ARG A 128 -6.62 -2.64 2.90
C ARG A 128 -5.77 -2.36 1.65
N ASN A 129 -5.72 -3.32 0.72
CA ASN A 129 -4.92 -3.29 -0.51
C ASN A 129 -3.39 -3.30 -0.33
N MET A 130 -2.85 -3.44 0.89
CA MET A 130 -1.41 -3.63 1.08
C MET A 130 -0.91 -4.93 0.44
N ASN A 131 -1.76 -5.96 0.42
CA ASN A 131 -1.44 -7.24 -0.19
C ASN A 131 -1.11 -7.13 -1.69
N VAL A 132 -1.68 -6.16 -2.41
CA VAL A 132 -1.35 -5.91 -3.82
C VAL A 132 0.13 -5.53 -3.96
N LEU A 133 0.63 -4.64 -3.09
CA LEU A 133 2.03 -4.23 -3.09
C LEU A 133 2.95 -5.38 -2.69
N ALA A 134 2.57 -6.13 -1.66
CA ALA A 134 3.32 -7.30 -1.21
C ALA A 134 3.44 -8.35 -2.33
N THR A 135 2.31 -8.69 -2.98
CA THR A 135 2.29 -9.64 -4.10
C THR A 135 3.09 -9.14 -5.28
N THR A 136 2.94 -7.86 -5.67
CA THR A 136 3.74 -7.28 -6.76
C THR A 136 5.23 -7.39 -6.45
N ALA A 137 5.64 -6.99 -5.25
CA ALA A 137 7.05 -7.00 -4.83
C ALA A 137 7.68 -8.41 -4.85
N THR A 138 6.90 -9.43 -4.49
CA THR A 138 7.41 -10.80 -4.36
C THR A 138 7.27 -11.61 -5.65
N VAL A 139 6.21 -11.42 -6.43
CA VAL A 139 5.87 -12.27 -7.57
C VAL A 139 6.47 -11.77 -8.89
N THR A 140 6.51 -10.44 -9.10
CA THR A 140 6.93 -9.90 -10.42
C THR A 140 8.38 -10.20 -10.79
N PRO A 141 9.37 -10.29 -9.85
CA PRO A 141 10.71 -10.73 -10.19
C PRO A 141 10.74 -12.16 -10.75
N PHE A 142 9.93 -13.07 -10.19
CA PHE A 142 9.85 -14.45 -10.66
C PHE A 142 9.16 -14.57 -12.01
N ILE A 143 8.12 -13.75 -12.26
CA ILE A 143 7.50 -13.66 -13.59
C ILE A 143 8.52 -13.16 -14.61
N GLY A 144 9.33 -12.15 -14.27
CA GLY A 144 10.41 -11.66 -15.11
C GLY A 144 11.48 -12.74 -15.38
N LEU A 145 11.91 -13.46 -14.34
CA LEU A 145 12.84 -14.57 -14.47
C LEU A 145 12.29 -15.69 -15.36
N PHE A 146 11.02 -16.05 -15.19
CA PHE A 146 10.35 -17.01 -16.05
C PHE A 146 10.41 -16.58 -17.53
N GLY A 147 10.16 -15.31 -17.81
CA GLY A 147 10.29 -14.74 -19.16
C GLY A 147 11.71 -14.89 -19.72
N THR A 148 12.74 -14.71 -18.87
CA THR A 148 14.14 -14.89 -19.27
C THR A 148 14.45 -16.34 -19.63
N VAL A 149 14.07 -17.27 -18.76
CA VAL A 149 14.32 -18.71 -18.98
C VAL A 149 13.66 -19.16 -20.28
N TRP A 150 12.41 -18.77 -20.48
CA TRP A 150 11.69 -19.13 -21.70
C TRP A 150 12.30 -18.50 -22.96
N GLY A 151 12.63 -17.21 -22.91
CA GLY A 151 13.23 -16.51 -24.05
C GLY A 151 14.59 -17.10 -24.47
N ILE A 152 15.40 -17.55 -23.49
CA ILE A 152 16.66 -18.24 -23.77
C ILE A 152 16.39 -19.60 -24.43
N ILE A 153 15.43 -20.38 -23.94
CA ILE A 153 15.04 -21.67 -24.54
C ILE A 153 14.61 -21.46 -26.00
N ASP A 154 13.77 -20.48 -26.26
CA ASP A 154 13.28 -20.16 -27.60
C ASP A 154 14.42 -19.75 -28.54
N ALA A 155 15.37 -18.91 -28.07
CA ALA A 155 16.54 -18.50 -28.83
C ALA A 155 17.43 -19.70 -29.25
N PHE A 156 17.62 -20.65 -28.33
CA PHE A 156 18.38 -21.88 -28.65
C PHE A 156 17.63 -22.84 -29.59
N GLN A 157 16.32 -22.92 -29.53
CA GLN A 157 15.53 -23.71 -30.47
C GLN A 157 15.63 -23.14 -31.90
N GLN A 158 15.59 -21.82 -32.04
CA GLN A 158 15.76 -21.16 -33.33
C GLN A 158 17.19 -21.43 -33.93
N LEU A 159 18.21 -21.49 -33.10
CA LEU A 159 19.57 -21.84 -33.55
C LEU A 159 19.64 -23.24 -34.15
N ASN A 160 18.93 -24.18 -33.55
CA ASN A 160 18.92 -25.59 -33.98
C ASN A 160 18.22 -25.78 -35.34
N THR A 161 17.23 -24.94 -35.64
CA THR A 161 16.47 -24.99 -36.91
C THR A 161 17.17 -24.26 -38.06
N ALA A 162 17.97 -23.23 -37.77
CA ALA A 162 18.59 -22.38 -38.78
C ALA A 162 19.92 -22.92 -39.35
N GLY A 163 20.45 -24.02 -38.83
CA GLY A 163 21.65 -24.70 -39.37
C GLY A 163 22.98 -23.89 -39.35
N ALA A 164 22.93 -22.66 -38.82
CA ALA A 164 24.09 -21.77 -38.74
C ALA A 164 24.35 -21.41 -37.28
N ALA A 165 25.38 -22.00 -36.69
CA ALA A 165 25.87 -21.67 -35.34
C ALA A 165 26.46 -20.24 -35.29
N SER A 166 25.59 -19.22 -35.39
CA SER A 166 25.97 -17.82 -35.32
C SER A 166 25.39 -17.16 -34.08
N LEU A 167 26.24 -16.60 -33.26
CA LEU A 167 25.85 -15.79 -32.10
C LEU A 167 24.87 -14.66 -32.47
N ARG A 168 24.93 -14.16 -33.70
CA ARG A 168 24.02 -13.15 -34.23
C ARG A 168 22.56 -13.62 -34.30
N ALA A 169 22.32 -14.92 -34.46
CA ALA A 169 20.97 -15.47 -34.55
C ALA A 169 20.26 -15.51 -33.20
N VAL A 170 21.00 -15.70 -32.08
CA VAL A 170 20.41 -15.83 -30.73
C VAL A 170 20.44 -14.52 -29.93
N ALA A 171 21.28 -13.55 -30.32
CA ALA A 171 21.45 -12.31 -29.58
C ALA A 171 20.13 -11.50 -29.39
N PRO A 172 19.22 -11.37 -30.38
CA PRO A 172 17.95 -10.71 -30.18
C PRO A 172 17.10 -11.40 -29.11
N GLY A 173 16.91 -12.71 -29.16
CA GLY A 173 16.10 -13.47 -28.21
C GLY A 173 16.64 -13.39 -26.77
N ILE A 174 17.98 -13.44 -26.61
CA ILE A 174 18.59 -13.23 -25.30
C ILE A 174 18.36 -11.80 -24.78
N SER A 175 18.47 -10.79 -25.66
CA SER A 175 18.19 -9.40 -25.28
C SER A 175 16.75 -9.19 -24.82
N GLU A 176 15.79 -9.76 -25.54
CA GLU A 176 14.37 -9.74 -25.14
C GLU A 176 14.14 -10.42 -23.79
N ALA A 177 14.76 -11.58 -23.60
CA ALA A 177 14.69 -12.29 -22.33
C ALA A 177 15.15 -11.39 -21.16
N LEU A 178 16.29 -10.73 -21.29
CA LEU A 178 16.82 -9.83 -20.26
C LEU A 178 15.89 -8.62 -19.98
N ILE A 179 15.21 -8.10 -20.98
CA ILE A 179 14.24 -7.02 -20.84
C ILE A 179 13.06 -7.46 -19.94
N THR A 180 12.57 -8.70 -20.07
CA THR A 180 11.47 -9.18 -19.23
C THR A 180 11.85 -9.20 -17.74
N THR A 181 13.06 -9.63 -17.41
CA THR A 181 13.56 -9.59 -16.02
C THR A 181 13.70 -8.14 -15.53
N ALA A 182 14.25 -7.25 -16.35
CA ALA A 182 14.36 -5.84 -15.99
C ALA A 182 12.98 -5.21 -15.69
N MET A 183 11.95 -5.54 -16.49
CA MET A 183 10.58 -5.09 -16.25
C MET A 183 9.99 -5.67 -14.96
N GLY A 184 10.27 -6.93 -14.64
CA GLY A 184 9.85 -7.56 -13.39
C GLY A 184 10.43 -6.85 -12.17
N LEU A 185 11.72 -6.52 -12.20
CA LEU A 185 12.39 -5.76 -11.16
C LEU A 185 11.87 -4.31 -11.07
N PHE A 186 11.63 -3.67 -12.21
CA PHE A 186 11.09 -2.31 -12.27
C PHE A 186 9.70 -2.21 -11.62
N ALA A 187 8.87 -3.24 -11.74
CA ALA A 187 7.58 -3.31 -11.05
C ALA A 187 7.74 -3.64 -9.56
N ALA A 188 8.66 -4.53 -9.20
CA ALA A 188 8.86 -5.01 -7.84
C ALA A 188 9.44 -3.96 -6.88
N ILE A 189 10.46 -3.24 -7.32
CA ILE A 189 11.24 -2.35 -6.45
C ILE A 189 10.37 -1.23 -5.84
N PRO A 190 9.59 -0.45 -6.61
CA PRO A 190 8.69 0.54 -6.03
C PRO A 190 7.64 -0.08 -5.10
N ALA A 191 7.07 -1.23 -5.49
CA ALA A 191 6.08 -1.92 -4.68
C ALA A 191 6.64 -2.33 -3.30
N ALA A 192 7.85 -2.87 -3.25
CA ALA A 192 8.54 -3.24 -2.01
C ALA A 192 8.83 -2.01 -1.13
N ILE A 193 9.34 -0.93 -1.72
CA ILE A 193 9.64 0.31 -1.00
C ILE A 193 8.37 0.87 -0.36
N PHE A 194 7.29 1.05 -1.14
CA PHE A 194 6.07 1.63 -0.63
C PHE A 194 5.30 0.70 0.31
N TYR A 195 5.38 -0.62 0.13
CA TYR A 195 4.85 -1.57 1.11
C TYR A 195 5.46 -1.34 2.50
N ASN A 196 6.78 -1.24 2.59
CA ASN A 196 7.48 -1.00 3.85
C ASN A 196 7.18 0.39 4.44
N LEU A 197 7.16 1.44 3.60
CA LEU A 197 6.85 2.80 4.05
C LEU A 197 5.42 2.91 4.59
N PHE A 198 4.45 2.29 3.91
CA PHE A 198 3.06 2.29 4.38
C PHE A 198 2.87 1.42 5.60
N GLY A 199 3.56 0.27 5.70
CA GLY A 199 3.56 -0.56 6.91
C GLY A 199 4.03 0.21 8.14
N SER A 200 5.11 0.99 8.01
CA SER A 200 5.60 1.87 9.08
C SER A 200 4.59 2.98 9.41
N ALA A 201 3.94 3.57 8.41
CA ALA A 201 2.92 4.58 8.62
C ALA A 201 1.68 4.02 9.34
N ILE A 202 1.25 2.79 9.02
CA ILE A 202 0.12 2.11 9.69
C ILE A 202 0.46 1.87 11.17
N LYS A 203 1.67 1.42 11.48
CA LYS A 203 2.13 1.27 12.88
C LYS A 203 2.11 2.60 13.64
N GLU A 204 2.53 3.71 12.99
CA GLU A 204 2.43 5.05 13.59
C GLU A 204 0.97 5.44 13.87
N PHE A 205 0.04 5.16 12.95
CA PHE A 205 -1.38 5.40 13.18
C PHE A 205 -1.90 4.55 14.33
N GLY A 206 -1.50 3.28 14.44
CA GLY A 206 -1.84 2.40 15.57
C GLY A 206 -1.44 3.00 16.91
N ALA A 207 -0.17 3.37 17.06
CA ALA A 207 0.34 4.00 18.28
C ALA A 207 -0.42 5.29 18.63
N ARG A 208 -0.77 6.11 17.62
CA ARG A 208 -1.58 7.33 17.85
C ARG A 208 -3.01 7.03 18.31
N MET A 209 -3.59 5.93 17.85
CA MET A 209 -4.91 5.50 18.31
C MET A 209 -4.85 4.95 19.73
N GLU A 210 -3.77 4.24 20.12
CA GLU A 210 -3.52 3.80 21.49
C GLU A 210 -3.35 4.99 22.45
N ASP A 211 -2.51 5.98 22.10
CA ASP A 211 -2.37 7.21 22.87
C ASP A 211 -3.74 7.90 23.05
N PHE A 212 -4.53 7.99 21.98
CA PHE A 212 -5.84 8.60 22.01
C PHE A 212 -6.83 7.82 22.88
N GLN A 213 -6.80 6.49 22.85
CA GLN A 213 -7.62 5.64 23.73
C GLN A 213 -7.36 5.98 25.19
N LEU A 214 -6.09 6.10 25.61
CA LEU A 214 -5.73 6.47 26.97
C LEU A 214 -6.23 7.88 27.33
N GLU A 215 -6.08 8.87 26.43
CA GLU A 215 -6.61 10.23 26.64
C GLU A 215 -8.14 10.22 26.80
N PHE A 216 -8.83 9.41 26.00
CA PHE A 216 -10.29 9.29 26.06
C PHE A 216 -10.75 8.67 27.39
N LEU A 217 -10.12 7.59 27.84
CA LEU A 217 -10.41 6.95 29.13
C LEU A 217 -10.19 7.90 30.31
N ASN A 218 -9.05 8.58 30.35
CA ASN A 218 -8.75 9.57 31.39
C ASN A 218 -9.75 10.73 31.42
N LEU A 219 -10.25 11.15 30.25
CA LEU A 219 -11.27 12.21 30.19
C LEU A 219 -12.61 11.72 30.75
N THR A 220 -13.01 10.49 30.43
CA THR A 220 -14.27 9.91 30.93
C THR A 220 -14.22 9.69 32.44
N GLU A 221 -13.12 9.24 33.01
CA GLU A 221 -12.93 9.07 34.47
C GLU A 221 -13.08 10.41 35.20
N ARG A 222 -12.39 11.46 34.75
CA ARG A 222 -12.48 12.81 35.35
C ARG A 222 -13.89 13.43 35.27
N THR A 223 -14.67 13.06 34.27
CA THR A 223 -16.03 13.59 34.10
C THR A 223 -17.02 12.86 35.02
N LEU A 224 -16.67 11.64 35.45
CA LEU A 224 -17.49 10.81 36.35
C LEU A 224 -17.25 11.04 37.83
N GLU A 225 -16.08 11.56 38.20
CA GLU A 225 -15.73 11.90 39.59
C GLU A 225 -16.31 13.26 40.03
N ARG A 226 -17.00 13.99 39.14
CA ARG A 226 -17.69 15.26 39.44
C ARG A 226 -19.19 15.07 39.48
#